data_97bef7cd587e6712a86990729fec6318
#
_entry.id   97bef7cd587e6712a86990729fec6318
#
_cell.length_a   1.000
_cell.length_b   1.000
_cell.length_c   1.000
_cell.angle_alpha   90.00
_cell.angle_beta   90.00
_cell.angle_gamma   90.00
#
_symmetry.space_group_name_H-M   'P 1'
#
loop_
_entity.id
_entity.type
_entity.pdbx_description
1 polymer ?
#
loop_
_entity_poly.entity_id
_entity_poly.type
_entity_poly.pdbx_seq_one_letter_code
_entity_poly.pdbx_strand_id
1 'polypeptide(L)'
;DLNAKYVDVKTFSQFTTKIEKLLKNMVFSDIDELYRSNNKSLTIELLKKGFSKNIISEFQEQNLNKEDIDVELLFYHYLAKKLVLPYKDQIVDSEIIFINGPSGSGKTTLCSKIASHILDNKFVANEKDKLSIVNFAPKSSNNSELVNFGRLLNLNVSSISSMEDIIKFVNTNHDNKKLIIDVSQEIINTSGYIQYLEKLTLNKKCSNLIALPASTNKNMIESIIRFYRDTFPVIGLTKLDEANINAEELSILGELNCKIGILSGSRSIIGSIAFAKREVLAQYMKDMSI
;
A
#
# COMPACT_ATOMS: atom_id res chain seq x y z
N ASP A 1 -29.64 0.96 40.22
CA ASP A 1 -28.60 -0.02 40.65
C ASP A 1 -27.77 -0.46 39.48
N LEU A 2 -26.72 0.28 39.20
CA LEU A 2 -25.69 -0.05 38.22
C LEU A 2 -24.59 -0.83 38.94
N ASN A 3 -24.81 -2.12 39.17
CA ASN A 3 -23.73 -3.05 39.52
C ASN A 3 -22.94 -3.42 38.25
N ALA A 4 -22.03 -2.55 37.83
CA ALA A 4 -20.95 -2.93 36.92
C ALA A 4 -20.11 -3.97 37.68
N LYS A 5 -20.26 -5.25 37.34
CA LYS A 5 -19.35 -6.31 37.78
C LYS A 5 -17.96 -6.01 37.23
N TYR A 6 -17.13 -5.39 38.05
CA TYR A 6 -15.70 -5.34 37.81
C TYR A 6 -15.18 -6.80 37.79
N VAL A 7 -14.67 -7.25 36.67
CA VAL A 7 -13.96 -8.53 36.60
C VAL A 7 -12.71 -8.36 37.46
N ASP A 8 -12.58 -9.14 38.50
CA ASP A 8 -11.39 -9.16 39.36
C ASP A 8 -10.14 -9.48 38.53
N VAL A 9 -9.06 -8.74 38.76
CA VAL A 9 -7.77 -8.88 38.08
C VAL A 9 -7.30 -10.37 38.07
N LYS A 10 -7.58 -11.10 39.14
CA LYS A 10 -7.26 -12.52 39.27
C LYS A 10 -8.10 -13.39 38.33
N THR A 11 -9.38 -13.09 38.20
CA THR A 11 -10.31 -13.76 37.28
C THR A 11 -9.96 -13.43 35.83
N PHE A 12 -9.59 -12.18 35.53
CA PHE A 12 -9.10 -11.77 34.21
C PHE A 12 -7.80 -12.47 33.84
N SER A 13 -6.83 -12.54 34.76
CA SER A 13 -5.57 -13.27 34.56
C SER A 13 -5.79 -14.77 34.33
N GLN A 14 -6.69 -15.40 35.09
CA GLN A 14 -7.07 -16.81 34.86
C GLN A 14 -7.75 -17.03 33.52
N PHE A 15 -8.62 -16.10 33.09
CA PHE A 15 -9.29 -16.13 31.80
C PHE A 15 -8.28 -15.98 30.66
N THR A 16 -7.34 -15.03 30.77
CA THR A 16 -6.27 -14.81 29.81
C THR A 16 -5.37 -16.05 29.66
N THR A 17 -4.97 -16.65 30.80
CA THR A 17 -4.17 -17.90 30.80
C THR A 17 -4.95 -19.06 30.19
N LYS A 18 -6.27 -19.13 30.42
CA LYS A 18 -7.12 -20.17 29.84
C LYS A 18 -7.32 -20.00 28.33
N ILE A 19 -7.47 -18.76 27.86
CA ILE A 19 -7.53 -18.44 26.44
C ILE A 19 -6.17 -18.73 25.78
N GLU A 20 -5.07 -18.35 26.39
CA GLU A 20 -3.73 -18.67 25.87
C GLU A 20 -3.52 -20.19 25.75
N LYS A 21 -3.99 -20.95 26.72
CA LYS A 21 -3.92 -22.42 26.70
C LYS A 21 -4.85 -23.03 25.63
N LEU A 22 -6.03 -22.46 25.43
CA LEU A 22 -6.95 -22.87 24.36
C LEU A 22 -6.40 -22.50 22.98
N LEU A 23 -5.88 -21.28 22.80
CA LEU A 23 -5.22 -20.88 21.57
C LEU A 23 -3.99 -21.72 21.26
N LYS A 24 -3.17 -22.03 22.28
CA LYS A 24 -2.07 -23.00 22.13
C LYS A 24 -2.57 -24.36 21.63
N ASN A 25 -3.60 -24.89 22.26
CA ASN A 25 -4.15 -26.19 21.88
C ASN A 25 -4.80 -26.20 20.50
N MET A 26 -5.52 -25.14 20.11
CA MET A 26 -6.11 -25.02 18.77
C MET A 26 -5.04 -24.87 17.67
N VAL A 27 -3.99 -24.09 17.94
CA VAL A 27 -2.86 -23.96 17.03
C VAL A 27 -2.07 -25.27 16.94
N PHE A 28 -1.98 -26.04 18.03
CA PHE A 28 -1.25 -27.31 18.07
C PHE A 28 -2.00 -28.47 17.43
N SER A 29 -3.34 -28.51 17.51
CA SER A 29 -4.11 -29.59 16.88
C SER A 29 -4.02 -29.59 15.34
N ASP A 30 -3.84 -28.40 14.75
CA ASP A 30 -3.73 -28.24 13.29
C ASP A 30 -2.27 -28.34 12.78
N ILE A 31 -1.28 -28.27 13.68
CA ILE A 31 0.15 -28.17 13.35
C ILE A 31 0.91 -29.44 13.73
N ASP A 32 0.33 -30.34 14.56
CA ASP A 32 1.04 -31.48 15.14
C ASP A 32 1.56 -32.51 14.12
N GLU A 33 1.13 -32.47 12.88
CA GLU A 33 1.68 -33.35 11.83
C GLU A 33 2.91 -32.79 11.12
N LEU A 34 3.23 -31.49 11.23
CA LEU A 34 4.19 -30.86 10.31
C LEU A 34 5.50 -30.31 10.95
N TYR A 35 5.62 -30.05 12.27
CA TYR A 35 6.82 -29.33 12.74
C TYR A 35 7.41 -29.75 14.10
N ARG A 36 8.69 -30.09 14.08
CA ARG A 36 9.52 -30.38 15.27
C ARG A 36 9.97 -29.07 15.97
N SER A 37 10.20 -29.13 17.25
CA SER A 37 10.32 -28.20 18.37
C SER A 37 10.75 -26.72 18.15
N ASN A 38 11.70 -26.39 17.30
CA ASN A 38 12.24 -25.02 17.19
C ASN A 38 11.33 -24.04 16.41
N ASN A 39 10.58 -24.51 15.42
CA ASN A 39 9.68 -23.67 14.65
C ASN A 39 8.36 -23.31 15.36
N LYS A 40 8.01 -24.04 16.43
CA LYS A 40 6.78 -23.78 17.22
C LYS A 40 6.86 -22.46 17.99
N SER A 41 8.04 -22.09 18.50
CA SER A 41 8.25 -20.84 19.25
C SER A 41 8.06 -19.64 18.33
N LEU A 42 8.69 -19.62 17.17
CA LEU A 42 8.60 -18.55 16.19
C LEU A 42 7.18 -18.33 15.69
N THR A 43 6.46 -19.42 15.35
CA THR A 43 5.07 -19.30 14.90
C THR A 43 4.19 -18.59 15.92
N ILE A 44 4.32 -18.94 17.19
CA ILE A 44 3.57 -18.31 18.28
C ILE A 44 3.95 -16.84 18.43
N GLU A 45 5.23 -16.50 18.30
CA GLU A 45 5.70 -15.12 18.39
C GLU A 45 5.18 -14.26 17.25
N LEU A 46 5.25 -14.73 16.01
CA LEU A 46 4.73 -14.03 14.85
C LEU A 46 3.20 -13.84 14.89
N LEU A 47 2.48 -14.87 15.37
CA LEU A 47 1.02 -14.75 15.60
C LEU A 47 0.70 -13.72 16.69
N LYS A 48 1.46 -13.66 17.78
CA LYS A 48 1.31 -12.65 18.83
C LYS A 48 1.57 -11.24 18.32
N LYS A 49 2.48 -11.07 17.37
CA LYS A 49 2.76 -9.80 16.69
C LYS A 49 1.67 -9.41 15.68
N GLY A 50 0.71 -10.29 15.40
CA GLY A 50 -0.44 -10.03 14.52
C GLY A 50 -0.24 -10.49 13.07
N PHE A 51 0.85 -11.20 12.75
CA PHE A 51 0.99 -11.78 11.42
C PHE A 51 0.01 -12.92 11.20
N SER A 52 -0.50 -13.06 9.99
CA SER A 52 -1.48 -14.09 9.67
C SER A 52 -0.87 -15.50 9.59
N LYS A 53 -1.69 -16.51 9.95
CA LYS A 53 -1.30 -17.92 9.85
C LYS A 53 -0.89 -18.30 8.43
N ASN A 54 -1.60 -17.79 7.41
CA ASN A 54 -1.33 -18.12 6.01
C ASN A 54 0.06 -17.69 5.58
N ILE A 55 0.45 -16.44 5.88
CA ILE A 55 1.79 -15.92 5.54
C ILE A 55 2.90 -16.66 6.29
N ILE A 56 2.66 -17.01 7.56
CA ILE A 56 3.62 -17.78 8.36
C ILE A 56 3.80 -19.18 7.77
N SER A 57 2.70 -19.87 7.44
CA SER A 57 2.76 -21.23 6.86
C SER A 57 3.45 -21.23 5.50
N GLU A 58 3.15 -20.27 4.63
CA GLU A 58 3.81 -20.12 3.33
C GLU A 58 5.33 -19.90 3.46
N PHE A 59 5.74 -19.10 4.44
CA PHE A 59 7.16 -18.91 4.75
C PHE A 59 7.82 -20.20 5.18
N GLN A 60 7.19 -20.96 6.07
CA GLN A 60 7.71 -22.22 6.61
C GLN A 60 7.88 -23.28 5.52
N GLU A 61 6.92 -23.44 4.63
CA GLU A 61 7.00 -24.36 3.49
C GLU A 61 8.21 -24.08 2.58
N GLN A 62 8.56 -22.80 2.42
CA GLN A 62 9.69 -22.40 1.55
C GLN A 62 11.05 -22.47 2.23
N ASN A 63 11.12 -22.57 3.57
CA ASN A 63 12.37 -22.42 4.33
C ASN A 63 12.66 -23.59 5.31
N LEU A 64 12.18 -24.80 5.01
CA LEU A 64 12.22 -25.98 5.87
C LEU A 64 13.63 -26.43 6.37
N ASN A 65 14.73 -25.98 5.75
CA ASN A 65 16.07 -26.56 5.94
C ASN A 65 17.14 -25.58 6.42
N LYS A 66 16.80 -24.47 7.06
CA LYS A 66 17.80 -23.50 7.53
C LYS A 66 17.94 -23.57 9.04
N GLU A 67 18.92 -24.36 9.48
CA GLU A 67 19.44 -24.37 10.86
C GLU A 67 20.53 -23.27 10.95
N ASP A 68 20.63 -22.54 12.07
CA ASP A 68 21.62 -21.48 12.37
C ASP A 68 21.39 -20.04 11.89
N ILE A 69 20.20 -19.64 11.45
CA ILE A 69 19.93 -18.25 11.09
C ILE A 69 18.86 -17.68 12.04
N ASP A 70 18.91 -16.37 12.29
CA ASP A 70 17.80 -15.63 12.90
C ASP A 70 16.55 -15.80 12.02
N VAL A 71 15.72 -16.79 12.35
CA VAL A 71 14.57 -17.23 11.53
C VAL A 71 13.51 -16.13 11.49
N GLU A 72 13.42 -15.31 12.53
CA GLU A 72 12.52 -14.16 12.57
C GLU A 72 12.94 -13.09 11.55
N LEU A 73 14.21 -12.76 11.49
CA LEU A 73 14.74 -11.83 10.49
C LEU A 73 14.56 -12.38 9.08
N LEU A 74 14.73 -13.69 8.90
CA LEU A 74 14.49 -14.34 7.62
C LEU A 74 13.02 -14.23 7.19
N PHE A 75 12.07 -14.36 8.13
CA PHE A 75 10.65 -14.14 7.88
C PHE A 75 10.37 -12.70 7.41
N TYR A 76 10.97 -11.70 8.06
CA TYR A 76 10.80 -10.31 7.63
C TYR A 76 11.37 -10.05 6.25
N HIS A 77 12.51 -10.61 5.93
CA HIS A 77 13.08 -10.53 4.58
C HIS A 77 12.23 -11.25 3.53
N TYR A 78 11.67 -12.40 3.88
CA TYR A 78 10.74 -13.12 3.03
C TYR A 78 9.50 -12.27 2.71
N LEU A 79 8.83 -11.74 3.74
CA LEU A 79 7.64 -10.92 3.57
C LEU A 79 7.95 -9.62 2.82
N ALA A 80 9.05 -8.96 3.13
CA ALA A 80 9.51 -7.78 2.40
C ALA A 80 9.76 -8.09 0.92
N LYS A 81 10.39 -9.22 0.59
CA LYS A 81 10.59 -9.67 -0.79
C LYS A 81 9.26 -9.90 -1.52
N LYS A 82 8.27 -10.43 -0.81
CA LYS A 82 6.93 -10.66 -1.36
C LYS A 82 6.19 -9.35 -1.61
N LEU A 83 6.32 -8.38 -0.71
CA LEU A 83 5.57 -7.12 -0.74
C LEU A 83 6.20 -6.04 -1.63
N VAL A 84 7.53 -5.94 -1.70
CA VAL A 84 8.18 -4.84 -2.40
C VAL A 84 8.13 -5.03 -3.91
N LEU A 85 7.79 -3.95 -4.62
CA LEU A 85 7.85 -3.92 -6.08
C LEU A 85 9.29 -4.19 -6.54
N PRO A 86 9.53 -5.22 -7.38
CA PRO A 86 10.89 -5.64 -7.73
C PRO A 86 11.69 -4.56 -8.50
N TYR A 87 11.00 -3.68 -9.21
CA TYR A 87 11.59 -2.63 -10.01
C TYR A 87 11.06 -1.27 -9.56
N LYS A 88 11.91 -0.51 -8.84
CA LYS A 88 11.56 0.84 -8.33
C LYS A 88 11.18 1.83 -9.44
N ASP A 89 11.70 1.61 -10.63
CA ASP A 89 11.56 2.55 -11.75
C ASP A 89 10.26 2.35 -12.54
N GLN A 90 9.50 1.27 -12.30
CA GLN A 90 8.25 1.02 -13.02
C GLN A 90 7.23 2.15 -12.87
N ILE A 91 7.10 2.75 -11.69
CA ILE A 91 6.15 3.84 -11.46
C ILE A 91 6.65 5.12 -12.15
N VAL A 92 7.92 5.48 -11.91
CA VAL A 92 8.49 6.74 -12.42
C VAL A 92 8.71 6.69 -13.93
N ASP A 93 8.90 5.51 -14.51
CA ASP A 93 9.07 5.33 -15.96
C ASP A 93 7.76 5.24 -16.73
N SER A 94 6.64 5.06 -16.03
CA SER A 94 5.32 5.06 -16.67
C SER A 94 5.02 6.39 -17.36
N GLU A 95 4.43 6.35 -18.53
CA GLU A 95 3.98 7.52 -19.26
C GLU A 95 2.76 8.14 -18.56
N ILE A 96 1.92 7.30 -17.94
CA ILE A 96 0.71 7.70 -17.25
C ILE A 96 0.69 7.06 -15.87
N ILE A 97 0.47 7.86 -14.85
CA ILE A 97 0.32 7.41 -13.47
C ILE A 97 -1.07 7.80 -12.98
N PHE A 98 -1.94 6.83 -12.81
CA PHE A 98 -3.23 7.03 -12.14
C PHE A 98 -3.05 6.87 -10.65
N ILE A 99 -3.56 7.83 -9.87
CA ILE A 99 -3.55 7.79 -8.42
C ILE A 99 -4.98 7.59 -7.94
N ASN A 100 -5.25 6.40 -7.48
CA ASN A 100 -6.54 5.92 -7.01
C ASN A 100 -6.52 5.71 -5.48
N GLY A 101 -7.66 5.37 -4.93
CA GLY A 101 -7.81 5.06 -3.51
C GLY A 101 -9.02 5.73 -2.87
N PRO A 102 -9.38 5.38 -1.64
CA PRO A 102 -10.55 5.91 -0.96
C PRO A 102 -10.45 7.43 -0.69
N SER A 103 -11.58 8.04 -0.37
CA SER A 103 -11.59 9.45 0.05
C SER A 103 -10.72 9.64 1.29
N GLY A 104 -9.96 10.73 1.34
CA GLY A 104 -9.07 11.02 2.47
C GLY A 104 -7.80 10.17 2.54
N SER A 105 -7.52 9.31 1.54
CA SER A 105 -6.30 8.48 1.53
C SER A 105 -5.01 9.22 1.21
N GLY A 106 -5.05 10.51 0.90
CA GLY A 106 -3.88 11.29 0.54
C GLY A 106 -3.50 11.21 -0.94
N LYS A 107 -4.44 10.90 -1.84
CA LYS A 107 -4.23 10.86 -3.31
C LYS A 107 -3.60 12.15 -3.85
N THR A 108 -4.22 13.28 -3.57
CA THR A 108 -3.77 14.60 -4.04
C THR A 108 -2.38 14.95 -3.56
N THR A 109 -2.11 14.69 -2.28
CA THR A 109 -0.78 14.88 -1.69
C THR A 109 0.25 13.94 -2.32
N LEU A 110 -0.10 12.66 -2.52
CA LEU A 110 0.77 11.68 -3.17
C LEU A 110 1.07 12.05 -4.63
N CYS A 111 0.05 12.53 -5.37
CA CYS A 111 0.21 13.08 -6.72
C CYS A 111 1.27 14.18 -6.77
N SER A 112 1.17 15.15 -5.89
CA SER A 112 2.08 16.28 -5.81
C SER A 112 3.50 15.86 -5.42
N LYS A 113 3.64 14.90 -4.51
CA LYS A 113 4.94 14.35 -4.10
C LYS A 113 5.63 13.58 -5.23
N ILE A 114 4.88 12.78 -5.99
CA ILE A 114 5.42 12.07 -7.15
C ILE A 114 5.86 13.08 -8.22
N ALA A 115 5.05 14.12 -8.47
CA ALA A 115 5.42 15.18 -9.40
C ALA A 115 6.72 15.88 -8.99
N SER A 116 6.84 16.26 -7.72
CA SER A 116 8.08 16.84 -7.17
C SER A 116 9.27 15.90 -7.35
N HIS A 117 9.11 14.61 -7.00
CA HIS A 117 10.19 13.64 -7.15
C HIS A 117 10.66 13.47 -8.61
N ILE A 118 9.72 13.47 -9.56
CA ILE A 118 10.04 13.39 -10.99
C ILE A 118 10.81 14.62 -11.44
N LEU A 119 10.38 15.82 -11.03
CA LEU A 119 11.07 17.07 -11.35
C LEU A 119 12.50 17.11 -10.79
N ASP A 120 12.71 16.63 -9.57
CA ASP A 120 14.01 16.66 -8.91
C ASP A 120 15.01 15.66 -9.52
N ASN A 121 14.54 14.51 -10.02
CA ASN A 121 15.43 13.42 -10.40
C ASN A 121 15.55 13.15 -11.90
N LYS A 122 14.59 13.55 -12.72
CA LYS A 122 14.56 13.21 -14.15
C LYS A 122 14.59 14.40 -15.11
N PHE A 123 14.35 15.61 -14.62
CA PHE A 123 14.22 16.73 -15.53
C PHE A 123 15.34 17.75 -15.32
N VAL A 124 16.21 17.85 -16.32
CA VAL A 124 17.03 19.06 -16.52
C VAL A 124 16.07 20.22 -16.80
N ALA A 125 16.42 21.43 -16.41
CA ALA A 125 15.55 22.62 -16.35
C ALA A 125 14.63 22.90 -17.56
N ASN A 126 14.87 22.29 -18.72
CA ASN A 126 14.11 22.49 -19.96
C ASN A 126 13.00 21.43 -20.22
N GLU A 127 12.76 20.49 -19.31
CA GLU A 127 11.80 19.40 -19.54
C GLU A 127 10.53 19.49 -18.69
N LYS A 128 10.34 20.60 -17.96
CA LYS A 128 9.13 20.82 -17.13
C LYS A 128 7.83 20.77 -17.96
N ASP A 129 7.89 21.17 -19.23
CA ASP A 129 6.75 21.13 -20.14
C ASP A 129 6.31 19.69 -20.50
N LYS A 130 7.14 18.69 -20.17
CA LYS A 130 6.85 17.29 -20.41
C LYS A 130 6.11 16.58 -19.26
N LEU A 131 5.86 17.26 -18.14
CA LEU A 131 5.09 16.74 -17.01
C LEU A 131 3.80 17.54 -16.83
N SER A 132 2.67 16.86 -16.78
CA SER A 132 1.37 17.49 -16.52
C SER A 132 0.62 16.75 -15.42
N ILE A 133 -0.08 17.51 -14.59
CA ILE A 133 -0.99 16.99 -13.57
C ILE A 133 -2.42 17.13 -14.08
N VAL A 134 -3.22 16.09 -13.89
CA VAL A 134 -4.63 16.07 -14.26
C VAL A 134 -5.47 15.84 -13.01
N ASN A 135 -6.41 16.73 -12.75
CA ASN A 135 -7.48 16.52 -11.79
C ASN A 135 -8.65 15.85 -12.53
N PHE A 136 -8.84 14.57 -12.30
CA PHE A 136 -9.95 13.82 -12.88
C PHE A 136 -11.09 13.70 -11.87
N ALA A 137 -11.99 14.68 -11.91
CA ALA A 137 -13.05 14.86 -10.94
C ALA A 137 -14.28 15.53 -11.58
N PRO A 138 -15.50 15.34 -11.05
CA PRO A 138 -16.68 16.04 -11.53
C PRO A 138 -16.50 17.56 -11.52
N LYS A 139 -17.20 18.27 -12.41
CA LYS A 139 -17.13 19.75 -12.51
C LYS A 139 -17.50 20.48 -11.21
N SER A 140 -18.32 19.85 -10.38
CA SER A 140 -18.73 20.38 -9.07
C SER A 140 -17.62 20.29 -8.00
N SER A 141 -16.62 19.47 -8.21
CA SER A 141 -15.50 19.30 -7.25
C SER A 141 -14.38 20.28 -7.59
N ASN A 142 -14.13 21.21 -6.67
CA ASN A 142 -13.01 22.14 -6.80
C ASN A 142 -11.81 21.64 -6.00
N ASN A 143 -10.79 21.07 -6.66
CA ASN A 143 -9.57 20.63 -6.02
C ASN A 143 -8.55 21.79 -5.95
N SER A 144 -8.84 22.75 -5.07
CA SER A 144 -7.96 23.91 -4.86
C SER A 144 -6.57 23.49 -4.33
N GLU A 145 -6.47 22.38 -3.60
CA GLU A 145 -5.22 21.84 -3.09
C GLU A 145 -4.29 21.44 -4.23
N LEU A 146 -4.78 20.67 -5.20
CA LEU A 146 -3.99 20.24 -6.36
C LEU A 146 -3.51 21.42 -7.20
N VAL A 147 -4.35 22.43 -7.38
CA VAL A 147 -3.99 23.65 -8.10
C VAL A 147 -2.90 24.42 -7.37
N ASN A 148 -2.98 24.51 -6.04
CA ASN A 148 -1.92 25.16 -5.23
C ASN A 148 -0.60 24.39 -5.31
N PHE A 149 -0.63 23.07 -5.30
CA PHE A 149 0.56 22.25 -5.51
C PHE A 149 1.14 22.42 -6.92
N GLY A 150 0.28 22.49 -7.94
CA GLY A 150 0.73 22.80 -9.31
C GLY A 150 1.47 24.13 -9.38
N ARG A 151 0.95 25.18 -8.74
CA ARG A 151 1.61 26.50 -8.66
C ARG A 151 2.96 26.40 -7.92
N LEU A 152 3.01 25.69 -6.79
CA LEU A 152 4.25 25.49 -6.03
C LEU A 152 5.34 24.80 -6.85
N LEU A 153 4.96 23.82 -7.66
CA LEU A 153 5.87 23.04 -8.51
C LEU A 153 6.09 23.68 -9.89
N ASN A 154 5.41 24.78 -10.18
CA ASN A 154 5.38 25.41 -11.49
C ASN A 154 4.97 24.44 -12.62
N LEU A 155 3.90 23.69 -12.37
CA LEU A 155 3.31 22.73 -13.29
C LEU A 155 1.88 23.13 -13.67
N ASN A 156 1.50 22.81 -14.91
CA ASN A 156 0.13 22.97 -15.36
C ASN A 156 -0.77 21.88 -14.75
N VAL A 157 -1.92 22.29 -14.23
CA VAL A 157 -2.97 21.39 -13.74
C VAL A 157 -4.18 21.53 -14.66
N SER A 158 -4.53 20.45 -15.33
CA SER A 158 -5.73 20.35 -16.17
C SER A 158 -6.85 19.68 -15.38
N SER A 159 -8.10 20.18 -15.53
CA SER A 159 -9.27 19.55 -14.92
C SER A 159 -10.10 18.86 -16.00
N ILE A 160 -10.40 17.58 -15.78
CA ILE A 160 -11.19 16.73 -16.67
C ILE A 160 -12.32 16.11 -15.86
N SER A 161 -13.53 16.10 -16.42
CA SER A 161 -14.71 15.71 -15.64
C SER A 161 -15.51 14.55 -16.22
N SER A 162 -15.16 14.06 -17.40
CA SER A 162 -15.87 12.93 -18.02
C SER A 162 -14.91 11.84 -18.52
N MET A 163 -15.44 10.63 -18.62
CA MET A 163 -14.69 9.50 -19.19
C MET A 163 -14.32 9.75 -20.66
N GLU A 164 -15.19 10.39 -21.42
CA GLU A 164 -14.93 10.70 -22.83
C GLU A 164 -13.77 11.68 -23.00
N ASP A 165 -13.72 12.70 -22.14
CA ASP A 165 -12.69 13.73 -22.21
C ASP A 165 -11.33 13.18 -21.76
N ILE A 166 -11.27 12.34 -20.72
CA ILE A 166 -10.00 11.73 -20.29
C ILE A 166 -9.45 10.77 -21.36
N ILE A 167 -10.31 10.01 -22.03
CA ILE A 167 -9.92 9.15 -23.15
C ILE A 167 -9.33 9.97 -24.28
N LYS A 168 -9.99 11.04 -24.68
CA LYS A 168 -9.49 11.97 -25.70
C LYS A 168 -8.16 12.58 -25.26
N PHE A 169 -8.10 13.10 -24.05
CA PHE A 169 -6.92 13.75 -23.51
C PHE A 169 -5.71 12.82 -23.48
N VAL A 170 -5.86 11.60 -22.97
CA VAL A 170 -4.80 10.58 -22.96
C VAL A 170 -4.37 10.20 -24.38
N ASN A 171 -5.31 10.09 -25.32
CA ASN A 171 -5.01 9.74 -26.72
C ASN A 171 -4.34 10.87 -27.51
N THR A 172 -4.60 12.13 -27.20
CA THR A 172 -4.00 13.28 -27.88
C THR A 172 -2.66 13.70 -27.28
N ASN A 173 -2.37 13.36 -26.04
CA ASN A 173 -1.08 13.67 -25.39
C ASN A 173 0.00 12.61 -25.69
N HIS A 174 0.17 12.27 -26.99
CA HIS A 174 1.15 11.26 -27.42
C HIS A 174 2.61 11.76 -27.45
N ASP A 175 2.87 13.06 -27.39
CA ASP A 175 4.19 13.62 -27.63
C ASP A 175 5.00 13.73 -26.35
N ASN A 176 5.50 12.60 -25.84
CA ASN A 176 6.49 12.53 -24.75
C ASN A 176 6.12 13.25 -23.42
N LYS A 177 4.83 13.47 -23.14
CA LYS A 177 4.38 14.06 -21.91
C LYS A 177 4.02 12.99 -20.90
N LYS A 178 4.61 13.08 -19.73
CA LYS A 178 4.23 12.27 -18.58
C LYS A 178 2.98 12.86 -17.92
N LEU A 179 2.00 12.02 -17.64
CA LEU A 179 0.74 12.42 -17.00
C LEU A 179 0.65 11.81 -15.60
N ILE A 180 0.35 12.63 -14.60
CA ILE A 180 -0.04 12.17 -13.28
C ILE A 180 -1.50 12.56 -13.07
N ILE A 181 -2.35 11.59 -12.85
CA ILE A 181 -3.80 11.76 -12.82
C ILE A 181 -4.31 11.47 -11.41
N ASP A 182 -4.72 12.53 -10.70
CA ASP A 182 -5.42 12.43 -9.41
C ASP A 182 -6.90 12.14 -9.65
N VAL A 183 -7.36 10.97 -9.22
CA VAL A 183 -8.72 10.49 -9.52
C VAL A 183 -9.61 10.64 -8.30
N SER A 184 -10.72 11.37 -8.47
CA SER A 184 -11.72 11.51 -7.40
C SER A 184 -12.51 10.23 -7.17
N GLN A 185 -13.04 10.05 -5.97
CA GLN A 185 -13.85 8.88 -5.62
C GLN A 185 -15.11 8.77 -6.48
N GLU A 186 -15.70 9.90 -6.88
CA GLU A 186 -16.90 9.92 -7.71
C GLU A 186 -16.62 9.36 -9.12
N ILE A 187 -15.45 9.66 -9.67
CA ILE A 187 -15.02 9.10 -10.96
C ILE A 187 -14.74 7.59 -10.84
N ILE A 188 -14.08 7.17 -9.77
CA ILE A 188 -13.80 5.75 -9.51
C ILE A 188 -15.10 4.93 -9.50
N ASN A 189 -16.18 5.50 -9.00
CA ASN A 189 -17.49 4.87 -8.92
C ASN A 189 -18.29 4.92 -10.25
N THR A 190 -17.77 5.58 -11.30
CA THR A 190 -18.46 5.62 -12.59
C THR A 190 -18.35 4.29 -13.34
N SER A 191 -19.43 3.94 -14.02
CA SER A 191 -19.43 2.76 -14.90
C SER A 191 -18.37 2.89 -15.99
N GLY A 192 -17.60 1.83 -16.18
CA GLY A 192 -16.56 1.77 -17.21
C GLY A 192 -15.18 2.28 -16.82
N TYR A 193 -15.01 2.93 -15.65
CA TYR A 193 -13.69 3.44 -15.24
C TYR A 193 -12.66 2.32 -15.07
N ILE A 194 -13.01 1.25 -14.36
CA ILE A 194 -12.09 0.12 -14.14
C ILE A 194 -11.72 -0.56 -15.46
N GLN A 195 -12.68 -0.81 -16.34
CA GLN A 195 -12.43 -1.39 -17.66
C GLN A 195 -11.55 -0.49 -18.55
N TYR A 196 -11.69 0.81 -18.43
CA TYR A 196 -10.81 1.76 -19.12
C TYR A 196 -9.37 1.68 -18.56
N LEU A 197 -9.24 1.70 -17.24
CA LEU A 197 -7.94 1.62 -16.56
C LEU A 197 -7.22 0.29 -16.89
N GLU A 198 -7.95 -0.83 -16.88
CA GLU A 198 -7.43 -2.14 -17.28
C GLU A 198 -6.88 -2.11 -18.72
N LYS A 199 -7.63 -1.58 -19.68
CA LYS A 199 -7.18 -1.46 -21.07
C LYS A 199 -5.92 -0.61 -21.19
N LEU A 200 -5.79 0.46 -20.41
CA LEU A 200 -4.61 1.31 -20.42
C LEU A 200 -3.39 0.61 -19.80
N THR A 201 -3.56 -0.12 -18.72
CA THR A 201 -2.46 -0.85 -18.06
C THR A 201 -1.92 -1.97 -18.93
N LEU A 202 -2.77 -2.59 -19.76
CA LEU A 202 -2.35 -3.64 -20.70
C LEU A 202 -1.62 -3.10 -21.94
N ASN A 203 -1.98 -1.92 -22.44
CA ASN A 203 -1.57 -1.43 -23.77
C ASN A 203 -0.57 -0.27 -23.74
N LYS A 204 -0.35 0.37 -22.59
CA LYS A 204 0.53 1.52 -22.44
C LYS A 204 1.41 1.36 -21.21
N LYS A 205 2.54 2.10 -21.15
CA LYS A 205 3.32 2.25 -19.92
C LYS A 205 2.54 3.06 -18.89
N CYS A 206 1.57 2.42 -18.29
CA CYS A 206 0.67 3.01 -17.31
C CYS A 206 0.85 2.31 -15.96
N SER A 207 0.94 3.10 -14.89
CA SER A 207 0.88 2.61 -13.51
C SER A 207 -0.44 2.98 -12.85
N ASN A 208 -1.09 2.00 -12.24
CA ASN A 208 -2.20 2.22 -11.33
C ASN A 208 -1.67 2.21 -9.89
N LEU A 209 -1.56 3.36 -9.27
CA LEU A 209 -1.10 3.53 -7.90
C LEU A 209 -2.28 3.72 -6.96
N ILE A 210 -2.41 2.86 -5.96
CA ILE A 210 -3.44 2.96 -4.93
C ILE A 210 -2.85 3.65 -3.70
N ALA A 211 -3.32 4.84 -3.38
CA ALA A 211 -3.01 5.51 -2.11
C ALA A 211 -3.73 4.78 -0.97
N LEU A 212 -2.98 4.10 -0.13
CA LEU A 212 -3.47 3.33 1.01
C LEU A 212 -2.91 3.93 2.31
N PRO A 213 -3.75 4.52 3.16
CA PRO A 213 -3.31 5.03 4.45
C PRO A 213 -2.85 3.90 5.37
N ALA A 214 -1.78 4.14 6.13
CA ALA A 214 -1.45 3.28 7.27
C ALA A 214 -2.63 3.20 8.25
N SER A 215 -2.74 2.11 8.99
CA SER A 215 -3.87 1.77 9.88
C SER A 215 -5.22 1.58 9.15
N THR A 216 -5.18 1.20 7.88
CA THR A 216 -6.39 0.76 7.15
C THR A 216 -6.76 -0.66 7.57
N ASN A 217 -7.98 -0.88 8.02
CA ASN A 217 -8.38 -2.21 8.45
C ASN A 217 -8.36 -3.26 7.32
N LYS A 218 -8.14 -4.51 7.68
CA LYS A 218 -8.01 -5.66 6.78
C LYS A 218 -9.14 -5.76 5.75
N ASN A 219 -10.40 -5.65 6.19
CA ASN A 219 -11.55 -5.82 5.29
C ASN A 219 -11.61 -4.70 4.23
N MET A 220 -11.21 -3.49 4.61
CA MET A 220 -11.15 -2.36 3.68
C MET A 220 -10.01 -2.55 2.67
N ILE A 221 -8.84 -3.01 3.11
CA ILE A 221 -7.72 -3.35 2.21
C ILE A 221 -8.18 -4.40 1.20
N GLU A 222 -8.78 -5.49 1.68
CA GLU A 222 -9.27 -6.57 0.81
C GLU A 222 -10.28 -6.06 -0.22
N SER A 223 -11.23 -5.24 0.19
CA SER A 223 -12.24 -4.68 -0.70
C SER A 223 -11.61 -3.76 -1.77
N ILE A 224 -10.67 -2.92 -1.39
CA ILE A 224 -9.95 -2.03 -2.31
C ILE A 224 -9.16 -2.86 -3.33
N ILE A 225 -8.37 -3.82 -2.87
CA ILE A 225 -7.52 -4.62 -3.74
C ILE A 225 -8.34 -5.48 -4.70
N ARG A 226 -9.43 -6.09 -4.23
CA ARG A 226 -10.34 -6.86 -5.08
C ARG A 226 -10.96 -5.99 -6.17
N PHE A 227 -11.33 -4.75 -5.84
CA PHE A 227 -11.92 -3.81 -6.80
C PHE A 227 -10.94 -3.44 -7.93
N TYR A 228 -9.65 -3.30 -7.63
CA TYR A 228 -8.62 -2.92 -8.62
C TYR A 228 -7.81 -4.11 -9.17
N ARG A 229 -8.17 -5.35 -8.84
CA ARG A 229 -7.36 -6.54 -9.10
C ARG A 229 -6.81 -6.63 -10.53
N ASP A 230 -7.69 -6.43 -11.50
CA ASP A 230 -7.36 -6.63 -12.91
C ASP A 230 -6.58 -5.47 -13.53
N THR A 231 -6.34 -4.41 -12.76
CA THR A 231 -5.54 -3.24 -13.16
C THR A 231 -4.07 -3.31 -12.72
N PHE A 232 -3.63 -4.44 -12.15
CA PHE A 232 -2.27 -4.64 -11.63
C PHE A 232 -1.81 -3.53 -10.69
N PRO A 233 -2.55 -3.28 -9.59
CA PRO A 233 -2.32 -2.12 -8.74
C PRO A 233 -1.00 -2.21 -7.99
N VAL A 234 -0.33 -1.06 -7.86
CA VAL A 234 0.82 -0.86 -6.97
C VAL A 234 0.35 -0.04 -5.77
N ILE A 235 0.81 -0.37 -4.58
CA ILE A 235 0.43 0.31 -3.36
C ILE A 235 1.40 1.46 -3.06
N GLY A 236 0.84 2.66 -2.87
CA GLY A 236 1.52 3.77 -2.24
C GLY A 236 1.02 3.89 -0.80
N LEU A 237 1.84 3.49 0.17
CA LEU A 237 1.52 3.67 1.58
C LEU A 237 1.61 5.14 1.95
N THR A 238 0.53 5.68 2.52
CA THR A 238 0.42 7.09 2.89
C THR A 238 0.21 7.24 4.39
N LYS A 239 0.38 8.47 4.89
CA LYS A 239 0.17 8.83 6.31
C LYS A 239 1.04 8.03 7.29
N LEU A 240 2.23 7.62 6.85
CA LEU A 240 3.18 6.92 7.74
C LEU A 240 3.75 7.83 8.84
N ASP A 241 3.50 9.14 8.78
CA ASP A 241 3.76 10.12 9.83
C ASP A 241 2.63 10.21 10.87
N GLU A 242 1.44 9.73 10.53
CA GLU A 242 0.27 9.75 11.41
C GLU A 242 0.08 8.40 12.11
N ALA A 243 0.42 7.30 11.44
CA ALA A 243 0.24 5.94 11.95
C ALA A 243 1.23 4.95 11.34
N ASN A 244 1.53 3.90 12.07
CA ASN A 244 2.34 2.78 11.58
C ASN A 244 1.45 1.78 10.83
N ILE A 245 2.02 1.14 9.81
CA ILE A 245 1.43 -0.06 9.22
C ILE A 245 1.70 -1.25 10.15
N ASN A 246 0.71 -2.07 10.41
CA ASN A 246 0.80 -3.19 11.33
C ASN A 246 1.00 -4.54 10.63
N ALA A 247 1.25 -5.58 11.41
CA ALA A 247 1.50 -6.94 10.91
C ALA A 247 0.29 -7.54 10.16
N GLU A 248 -0.95 -7.21 10.58
CA GLU A 248 -2.16 -7.67 9.92
C GLU A 248 -2.32 -7.04 8.52
N GLU A 249 -2.05 -5.74 8.40
CA GLU A 249 -2.07 -5.03 7.11
C GLU A 249 -1.02 -5.57 6.16
N LEU A 250 0.21 -5.80 6.63
CA LEU A 250 1.28 -6.40 5.83
C LEU A 250 0.94 -7.83 5.41
N SER A 251 0.32 -8.60 6.30
CA SER A 251 -0.12 -9.96 6.01
C SER A 251 -1.17 -9.99 4.91
N ILE A 252 -2.23 -9.19 5.00
CA ILE A 252 -3.27 -9.18 3.97
C ILE A 252 -2.76 -8.70 2.61
N LEU A 253 -1.87 -7.70 2.59
CA LEU A 253 -1.21 -7.28 1.36
C LEU A 253 -0.37 -8.41 0.75
N GLY A 254 0.34 -9.18 1.59
CA GLY A 254 1.11 -10.35 1.19
C GLY A 254 0.23 -11.49 0.66
N GLU A 255 -0.87 -11.82 1.32
CA GLU A 255 -1.85 -12.83 0.90
C GLU A 255 -2.48 -12.49 -0.46
N LEU A 256 -2.76 -11.21 -0.69
CA LEU A 256 -3.31 -10.72 -1.95
C LEU A 256 -2.25 -10.49 -3.04
N ASN A 257 -0.98 -10.83 -2.77
CA ASN A 257 0.16 -10.61 -3.67
C ASN A 257 0.33 -9.16 -4.14
N CYS A 258 -0.06 -8.20 -3.31
CA CYS A 258 0.11 -6.78 -3.59
C CYS A 258 1.57 -6.36 -3.58
N LYS A 259 1.89 -5.34 -4.35
CA LYS A 259 3.23 -4.76 -4.38
C LYS A 259 3.21 -3.34 -3.84
N ILE A 260 4.06 -3.07 -2.85
CA ILE A 260 4.30 -1.74 -2.31
C ILE A 260 5.40 -1.10 -3.14
N GLY A 261 5.12 0.04 -3.76
CA GLY A 261 6.07 0.78 -4.58
C GLY A 261 6.56 2.06 -3.91
N ILE A 262 5.69 2.74 -3.18
CA ILE A 262 5.96 4.05 -2.59
C ILE A 262 5.61 4.07 -1.11
N LEU A 263 6.44 4.73 -0.32
CA LEU A 263 6.22 5.07 1.09
C LEU A 263 6.15 6.59 1.22
N SER A 264 5.11 7.10 1.87
CA SER A 264 4.87 8.53 2.09
C SER A 264 4.43 8.78 3.52
N GLY A 265 5.24 9.52 4.27
CA GLY A 265 5.01 9.77 5.69
C GLY A 265 5.53 11.13 6.13
N SER A 266 5.18 12.20 5.42
CA SER A 266 5.56 13.56 5.78
C SER A 266 4.56 14.56 5.23
N ARG A 267 4.38 15.69 5.89
CA ARG A 267 3.58 16.82 5.39
C ARG A 267 4.30 17.63 4.31
N SER A 268 5.61 17.52 4.22
CA SER A 268 6.38 18.17 3.12
C SER A 268 6.00 17.56 1.77
N ILE A 269 6.07 18.34 0.72
CA ILE A 269 5.89 17.87 -0.66
C ILE A 269 7.22 17.46 -1.28
N ILE A 270 8.26 18.26 -1.05
CA ILE A 270 9.58 18.07 -1.63
C ILE A 270 10.36 17.02 -0.83
N GLY A 271 10.97 16.06 -1.52
CA GLY A 271 11.82 15.02 -0.91
C GLY A 271 11.11 14.07 0.08
N SER A 272 9.80 13.94 0.00
CA SER A 272 8.99 13.32 1.05
C SER A 272 8.36 11.97 0.68
N ILE A 273 8.82 11.36 -0.41
CA ILE A 273 8.50 9.98 -0.76
C ILE A 273 9.79 9.14 -0.81
N ALA A 274 9.65 7.89 -0.47
CA ALA A 274 10.67 6.88 -0.67
C ALA A 274 10.10 5.72 -1.48
N PHE A 275 10.91 5.15 -2.39
CA PHE A 275 10.56 3.87 -3.01
C PHE A 275 10.77 2.75 -2.01
N ALA A 276 9.81 1.83 -1.94
CA ALA A 276 9.90 0.69 -1.06
C ALA A 276 11.14 -0.16 -1.40
N LYS A 277 11.97 -0.46 -0.40
CA LYS A 277 13.14 -1.34 -0.49
C LYS A 277 12.96 -2.51 0.46
N ARG A 278 13.42 -3.68 0.07
CA ARG A 278 13.30 -4.91 0.87
C ARG A 278 13.95 -4.76 2.24
N GLU A 279 15.16 -4.23 2.27
CA GLU A 279 15.94 -4.05 3.49
C GLU A 279 15.24 -3.08 4.45
N VAL A 280 14.70 -1.96 3.90
CA VAL A 280 13.99 -0.95 4.70
C VAL A 280 12.69 -1.52 5.27
N LEU A 281 11.92 -2.26 4.47
CA LEU A 281 10.67 -2.84 4.94
C LEU A 281 10.92 -3.99 5.94
N ALA A 282 11.94 -4.82 5.73
CA ALA A 282 12.34 -5.87 6.67
C ALA A 282 12.78 -5.27 8.01
N GLN A 283 13.61 -4.22 7.99
CA GLN A 283 14.03 -3.53 9.20
C GLN A 283 12.85 -2.89 9.93
N TYR A 284 11.95 -2.23 9.19
CA TYR A 284 10.73 -1.66 9.75
C TYR A 284 9.89 -2.72 10.49
N MET A 285 9.69 -3.89 9.88
CA MET A 285 8.98 -5.01 10.53
C MET A 285 9.69 -5.52 11.78
N LYS A 286 11.02 -5.55 11.77
CA LYS A 286 11.81 -5.90 12.95
C LYS A 286 11.63 -4.88 14.07
N ASP A 287 11.64 -3.59 13.74
CA ASP A 287 11.53 -2.50 14.72
C ASP A 287 10.09 -2.37 15.27
N MET A 288 9.07 -2.81 14.51
CA MET A 288 7.70 -2.94 15.00
C MET A 288 7.52 -4.06 16.04
N SER A 289 8.57 -4.82 16.30
CA SER A 289 8.58 -5.88 17.31
C SER A 289 8.52 -5.27 18.70
N ILE A 290 7.32 -4.89 19.10
CA ILE A 290 7.00 -4.46 20.47
C ILE A 290 6.50 -5.63 21.28
#